data_65a6d7741fe5ae41de5371c773bac3a3
#
_entry.id   65a6d7741fe5ae41de5371c773bac3a3
#
_cell.length_a   1.000
_cell.length_b   1.000
_cell.length_c   1.000
_cell.angle_alpha   90.00
_cell.angle_beta   90.00
_cell.angle_gamma   90.00
#
_symmetry.space_group_name_H-M   'P 1'
#
loop_
_entity.id
_entity.type
_entity.pdbx_description
1 polymer ?
#
loop_
_entity_poly.entity_id
_entity_poly.type
_entity_poly.pdbx_seq_one_letter_code
_entity_poly.pdbx_strand_id
1 'polypeptide(L)'
;MLKKALKGLPKQFSCLDVTAGFGKDSLEISKLNHCRSITLLEKASWMYSLLEDGLENVYSGEAKQLTKKFSLRNIDNLTFLNSSKEKYDLIYIDPMFYGVQKSKAKKHMQALRDLSSDETQKGLLRESLNRAKFRVIVKRHKHMNYLDDEVPTRSIKGKVVRYDIY
;
A
#
# COMPACT_ATOMS: atom_id res chain seq x y z
N MET A 1 2.29 7.99 12.48
CA MET A 1 3.57 7.46 11.96
C MET A 1 3.60 7.57 10.44
N LEU A 2 2.60 7.09 9.72
CA LEU A 2 2.50 7.24 8.27
C LEU A 2 2.72 8.70 7.83
N LYS A 3 2.02 9.66 8.46
CA LYS A 3 2.23 11.11 8.19
C LYS A 3 3.70 11.57 8.31
N LYS A 4 4.50 10.95 9.21
CA LYS A 4 5.94 11.25 9.30
C LYS A 4 6.74 10.67 8.13
N ALA A 5 6.37 9.48 7.65
CA ALA A 5 7.00 8.86 6.49
C ALA A 5 6.71 9.62 5.18
N LEU A 6 5.58 10.30 5.13
CA LEU A 6 5.13 11.10 3.98
C LEU A 6 5.67 12.53 3.95
N LYS A 7 6.38 13.00 5.00
CA LYS A 7 6.96 14.34 5.00
C LYS A 7 8.01 14.52 3.91
N GLY A 8 8.00 15.69 3.26
CA GLY A 8 8.96 16.06 2.23
C GLY A 8 8.68 15.47 0.85
N LEU A 9 7.50 14.88 0.62
CA LEU A 9 7.03 14.57 -0.72
C LEU A 9 6.77 15.87 -1.50
N PRO A 10 6.95 15.86 -2.84
CA PRO A 10 6.72 17.03 -3.67
C PRO A 10 5.27 17.50 -3.62
N LYS A 11 5.04 18.77 -3.99
CA LYS A 11 3.69 19.27 -4.21
C LYS A 11 3.08 18.53 -5.41
N GLN A 12 1.79 18.17 -5.30
CA GLN A 12 1.05 17.45 -6.35
C GLN A 12 1.63 16.05 -6.66
N PHE A 13 2.06 15.30 -5.63
CA PHE A 13 2.61 13.97 -5.83
C PHE A 13 1.56 12.94 -6.28
N SER A 14 2.00 12.00 -7.11
CA SER A 14 1.28 10.78 -7.48
C SER A 14 1.72 9.61 -6.60
N CYS A 15 0.78 8.77 -6.19
CA CYS A 15 1.05 7.57 -5.39
C CYS A 15 0.61 6.31 -6.13
N LEU A 16 1.39 5.24 -6.02
CA LEU A 16 1.00 3.89 -6.37
C LEU A 16 0.97 3.06 -5.08
N ASP A 17 -0.19 2.55 -4.71
CA ASP A 17 -0.36 1.55 -3.66
C ASP A 17 -0.41 0.17 -4.34
N VAL A 18 0.66 -0.60 -4.18
CA VAL A 18 0.79 -1.92 -4.84
C VAL A 18 0.13 -3.04 -4.04
N THR A 19 -0.48 -2.72 -2.91
CA THR A 19 -1.08 -3.69 -1.96
C THR A 19 -2.35 -3.11 -1.35
N ALA A 20 -3.26 -2.63 -2.19
CA ALA A 20 -4.38 -1.78 -1.77
C ALA A 20 -5.26 -2.36 -0.66
N GLY A 21 -5.59 -3.67 -0.72
CA GLY A 21 -6.48 -4.30 0.24
C GLY A 21 -7.79 -3.53 0.39
N PHE A 22 -8.12 -3.11 1.61
CA PHE A 22 -9.30 -2.26 1.88
C PHE A 22 -9.06 -0.76 1.65
N GLY A 23 -7.94 -0.34 1.09
CA GLY A 23 -7.64 1.05 0.79
C GLY A 23 -7.44 1.98 2.00
N LYS A 24 -7.31 1.43 3.20
CA LYS A 24 -7.27 2.22 4.45
C LYS A 24 -6.07 3.17 4.50
N ASP A 25 -4.87 2.69 4.20
CA ASP A 25 -3.67 3.53 4.24
C ASP A 25 -3.66 4.51 3.06
N SER A 26 -4.15 4.10 1.89
CA SER A 26 -4.34 5.00 0.74
C SER A 26 -5.34 6.11 1.02
N LEU A 27 -6.41 5.85 1.78
CA LEU A 27 -7.32 6.89 2.24
C LEU A 27 -6.60 7.90 3.16
N GLU A 28 -5.73 7.44 4.06
CA GLU A 28 -4.92 8.34 4.90
C GLU A 28 -3.89 9.14 4.08
N ILE A 29 -3.31 8.55 3.03
CA ILE A 29 -2.40 9.25 2.11
C ILE A 29 -3.17 10.32 1.32
N SER A 30 -4.39 10.04 0.87
CA SER A 30 -5.23 10.96 0.09
C SER A 30 -5.65 12.22 0.86
N LYS A 31 -5.66 12.17 2.20
CA LYS A 31 -5.94 13.32 3.07
C LYS A 31 -4.85 14.41 3.03
N LEU A 32 -3.68 14.09 2.49
CA LEU A 32 -2.66 15.12 2.29
C LEU A 32 -3.11 16.05 1.15
N ASN A 33 -3.16 17.36 1.44
CA ASN A 33 -3.61 18.37 0.48
C ASN A 33 -2.82 18.38 -0.84
N HIS A 34 -1.56 17.92 -0.79
CA HIS A 34 -0.68 17.84 -1.94
C HIS A 34 -0.64 16.45 -2.60
N CYS A 35 -1.49 15.51 -2.19
CA CYS A 35 -1.72 14.27 -2.91
C CYS A 35 -2.64 14.53 -4.11
N ARG A 36 -2.12 14.33 -5.34
CA ARG A 36 -2.85 14.53 -6.59
C ARG A 36 -3.70 13.33 -6.96
N SER A 37 -3.08 12.16 -6.96
CA SER A 37 -3.70 10.92 -7.43
C SER A 37 -3.10 9.70 -6.74
N ILE A 38 -3.89 8.65 -6.59
CA ILE A 38 -3.47 7.36 -6.06
C ILE A 38 -3.97 6.26 -6.99
N THR A 39 -3.06 5.48 -7.54
CA THR A 39 -3.39 4.22 -8.23
C THR A 39 -3.33 3.09 -7.21
N LEU A 40 -4.38 2.29 -7.14
CA LEU A 40 -4.56 1.17 -6.22
C LEU A 40 -4.47 -0.14 -7.00
N LEU A 41 -3.57 -1.04 -6.62
CA LEU A 41 -3.48 -2.37 -7.20
C LEU A 41 -3.98 -3.41 -6.21
N GLU A 42 -4.92 -4.24 -6.63
CA GLU A 42 -5.41 -5.39 -5.86
C GLU A 42 -5.56 -6.60 -6.79
N LYS A 43 -4.88 -7.70 -6.46
CA LYS A 43 -4.89 -8.89 -7.31
C LYS A 43 -6.06 -9.81 -7.02
N ALA A 44 -6.52 -9.87 -5.76
CA ALA A 44 -7.63 -10.71 -5.36
C ALA A 44 -8.94 -10.09 -5.84
N SER A 45 -9.59 -10.71 -6.84
CA SER A 45 -10.80 -10.15 -7.48
C SER A 45 -11.92 -9.89 -6.47
N TRP A 46 -12.09 -10.74 -5.45
CA TRP A 46 -13.10 -10.53 -4.41
C TRP A 46 -12.81 -9.29 -3.55
N MET A 47 -11.52 -9.01 -3.23
CA MET A 47 -11.12 -7.83 -2.48
C MET A 47 -11.23 -6.58 -3.35
N TYR A 48 -10.84 -6.69 -4.63
CA TYR A 48 -11.04 -5.65 -5.63
C TYR A 48 -12.52 -5.23 -5.69
N SER A 49 -13.45 -6.21 -5.85
CA SER A 49 -14.89 -5.91 -5.93
C SER A 49 -15.43 -5.24 -4.66
N LEU A 50 -14.98 -5.67 -3.47
CA LEU A 50 -15.36 -5.02 -2.21
C LEU A 50 -14.83 -3.58 -2.11
N LEU A 51 -13.59 -3.35 -2.54
CA LEU A 51 -13.01 -2.01 -2.53
C LEU A 51 -13.67 -1.12 -3.58
N GLU A 52 -13.96 -1.64 -4.76
CA GLU A 52 -14.68 -0.94 -5.84
C GLU A 52 -16.06 -0.50 -5.37
N ASP A 53 -16.86 -1.43 -4.83
CA ASP A 53 -18.17 -1.13 -4.24
C ASP A 53 -18.08 -0.06 -3.14
N GLY A 54 -17.09 -0.20 -2.25
CA GLY A 54 -16.84 0.80 -1.21
C GLY A 54 -16.50 2.19 -1.75
N LEU A 55 -15.76 2.28 -2.86
CA LEU A 55 -15.40 3.56 -3.49
C LEU A 55 -16.59 4.19 -4.26
N GLU A 56 -17.40 3.37 -4.92
CA GLU A 56 -18.57 3.82 -5.67
C GLU A 56 -19.71 4.30 -4.75
N ASN A 57 -19.90 3.63 -3.61
CA ASN A 57 -20.96 3.90 -2.64
C ASN A 57 -20.63 4.99 -1.61
N VAL A 58 -19.61 5.81 -1.85
CA VAL A 58 -19.33 7.00 -1.03
C VAL A 58 -20.21 8.16 -1.51
N TYR A 59 -21.37 8.34 -0.90
CA TYR A 59 -22.38 9.28 -1.39
C TYR A 59 -22.12 10.75 -1.07
N SER A 60 -21.42 11.08 0.01
CA SER A 60 -21.25 12.49 0.45
C SER A 60 -20.00 12.70 1.31
N GLY A 61 -19.72 13.98 1.58
CA GLY A 61 -18.73 14.43 2.54
C GLY A 61 -17.28 14.40 2.04
N GLU A 62 -16.36 14.51 2.99
CA GLU A 62 -14.92 14.54 2.71
C GLU A 62 -14.42 13.27 2.00
N ALA A 63 -14.94 12.11 2.39
CA ALA A 63 -14.55 10.82 1.79
C ALA A 63 -14.79 10.80 0.29
N LYS A 64 -15.94 11.31 -0.20
CA LYS A 64 -16.24 11.39 -1.65
C LYS A 64 -15.23 12.25 -2.42
N GLN A 65 -14.75 13.33 -1.81
CA GLN A 65 -13.73 14.17 -2.45
C GLN A 65 -12.37 13.47 -2.51
N LEU A 66 -12.05 12.71 -1.46
CA LEU A 66 -10.79 11.97 -1.38
C LEU A 66 -10.75 10.79 -2.38
N THR A 67 -11.86 10.07 -2.54
CA THR A 67 -11.94 8.91 -3.45
C THR A 67 -11.88 9.30 -4.92
N LYS A 68 -12.20 10.54 -5.29
CA LYS A 68 -11.99 11.05 -6.66
C LYS A 68 -10.53 11.03 -7.12
N LYS A 69 -9.59 10.94 -6.18
CA LYS A 69 -8.16 10.82 -6.48
C LYS A 69 -7.74 9.38 -6.80
N PHE A 70 -8.62 8.40 -6.63
CA PHE A 70 -8.29 6.98 -6.73
C PHE A 70 -8.57 6.44 -8.13
N SER A 71 -7.67 5.57 -8.58
CA SER A 71 -7.82 4.72 -9.75
C SER A 71 -7.53 3.30 -9.33
N LEU A 72 -8.53 2.43 -9.30
CA LEU A 72 -8.43 1.04 -8.86
C LEU A 72 -8.20 0.12 -10.07
N ARG A 73 -7.29 -0.86 -9.91
CA ARG A 73 -6.97 -1.85 -10.95
C ARG A 73 -6.90 -3.25 -10.33
N ASN A 74 -7.63 -4.21 -10.93
CA ASN A 74 -7.53 -5.62 -10.57
C ASN A 74 -6.37 -6.27 -11.31
N ILE A 75 -5.18 -6.20 -10.71
CA ILE A 75 -3.96 -6.72 -11.30
C ILE A 75 -2.94 -7.07 -10.20
N ASP A 76 -2.13 -8.08 -10.47
CA ASP A 76 -0.97 -8.40 -9.63
C ASP A 76 0.09 -7.30 -9.73
N ASN A 77 0.67 -6.95 -8.59
CA ASN A 77 1.61 -5.83 -8.47
C ASN A 77 2.90 -6.02 -9.29
N LEU A 78 3.51 -7.22 -9.26
CA LEU A 78 4.71 -7.47 -10.06
C LEU A 78 4.39 -7.46 -11.55
N THR A 79 3.25 -8.02 -11.95
CA THR A 79 2.77 -7.96 -13.33
C THR A 79 2.62 -6.51 -13.79
N PHE A 80 2.00 -5.65 -12.96
CA PHE A 80 1.86 -4.23 -13.27
C PHE A 80 3.21 -3.51 -13.34
N LEU A 81 4.07 -3.69 -12.34
CA LEU A 81 5.37 -3.02 -12.26
C LEU A 81 6.29 -3.42 -13.43
N ASN A 82 6.22 -4.67 -13.89
CA ASN A 82 7.03 -5.15 -15.00
C ASN A 82 6.50 -4.68 -16.38
N SER A 83 5.18 -4.59 -16.54
CA SER A 83 4.57 -4.23 -17.83
C SER A 83 4.39 -2.71 -18.01
N SER A 84 4.14 -1.98 -16.93
CA SER A 84 3.91 -0.53 -16.98
C SER A 84 5.22 0.25 -17.09
N LYS A 85 5.22 1.31 -17.90
CA LYS A 85 6.31 2.31 -17.94
C LYS A 85 6.02 3.52 -17.05
N GLU A 86 4.87 3.56 -16.41
CA GLU A 86 4.47 4.65 -15.52
C GLU A 86 5.41 4.78 -14.33
N LYS A 87 5.71 6.02 -13.93
CA LYS A 87 6.50 6.33 -12.73
C LYS A 87 5.66 7.16 -11.77
N TYR A 88 5.79 6.86 -10.50
CA TYR A 88 5.05 7.50 -9.41
C TYR A 88 6.02 8.22 -8.47
N ASP A 89 5.56 9.31 -7.88
CA ASP A 89 6.38 10.05 -6.91
C ASP A 89 6.56 9.26 -5.61
N LEU A 90 5.53 8.53 -5.22
CA LEU A 90 5.51 7.61 -4.08
C LEU A 90 5.03 6.24 -4.50
N ILE A 91 5.72 5.18 -4.07
CA ILE A 91 5.17 3.83 -4.07
C ILE A 91 5.00 3.36 -2.63
N TYR A 92 3.80 2.88 -2.32
CA TYR A 92 3.43 2.37 -1.00
C TYR A 92 3.23 0.87 -1.05
N ILE A 93 3.81 0.16 -0.06
CA ILE A 93 3.77 -1.29 0.04
C ILE A 93 3.38 -1.68 1.47
N ASP A 94 2.25 -2.37 1.64
CA ASP A 94 1.83 -2.98 2.91
C ASP A 94 1.57 -4.48 2.70
N PRO A 95 2.62 -5.31 2.57
CA PRO A 95 2.44 -6.73 2.34
C PRO A 95 1.68 -7.34 3.51
N MET A 96 0.67 -8.16 3.25
CA MET A 96 -0.04 -8.87 4.32
C MET A 96 0.91 -9.77 5.08
N PHE A 97 0.98 -9.60 6.41
CA PHE A 97 1.90 -10.35 7.25
C PHE A 97 1.31 -11.70 7.62
N TYR A 98 1.86 -12.75 7.06
CA TYR A 98 1.63 -14.12 7.52
C TYR A 98 2.61 -14.45 8.65
N GLY A 99 2.11 -14.93 9.77
CA GLY A 99 2.90 -15.66 10.74
C GLY A 99 3.40 -14.97 12.02
N VAL A 100 3.12 -13.70 12.31
CA VAL A 100 3.67 -13.03 13.53
C VAL A 100 2.62 -12.72 14.61
N GLN A 101 1.39 -13.18 14.51
CA GLN A 101 0.43 -12.93 15.59
C GLN A 101 -0.01 -14.22 16.30
N LYS A 102 0.56 -14.43 17.50
CA LYS A 102 -0.02 -15.27 18.55
C LYS A 102 -1.30 -14.67 19.19
N SER A 103 -1.81 -13.54 18.70
CA SER A 103 -3.05 -12.96 19.17
C SER A 103 -4.20 -13.45 18.28
N LYS A 104 -5.28 -13.91 18.91
CA LYS A 104 -6.53 -14.35 18.28
C LYS A 104 -7.10 -13.24 17.37
N ALA A 105 -6.63 -13.18 16.13
CA ALA A 105 -7.33 -12.41 15.11
C ALA A 105 -8.77 -12.93 15.04
N LYS A 106 -9.76 -12.02 14.92
CA LYS A 106 -11.16 -12.45 14.78
C LYS A 106 -11.25 -13.45 13.64
N LYS A 107 -11.97 -14.57 13.82
CA LYS A 107 -12.05 -15.71 12.88
C LYS A 107 -12.21 -15.33 11.40
N HIS A 108 -13.00 -14.26 11.13
CA HIS A 108 -13.21 -13.76 9.77
C HIS A 108 -11.96 -13.11 9.15
N MET A 109 -11.10 -12.47 9.94
CA MET A 109 -9.82 -11.92 9.46
C MET A 109 -8.78 -13.02 9.20
N GLN A 110 -8.86 -14.14 9.90
CA GLN A 110 -8.02 -15.29 9.63
C GLN A 110 -8.42 -15.97 8.31
N ALA A 111 -9.72 -16.19 8.08
CA ALA A 111 -10.21 -16.74 6.83
C ALA A 111 -9.85 -15.87 5.61
N LEU A 112 -9.91 -14.54 5.74
CA LEU A 112 -9.50 -13.60 4.70
C LEU A 112 -7.98 -13.69 4.41
N ARG A 113 -7.17 -13.96 5.43
CA ARG A 113 -5.72 -14.19 5.27
C ARG A 113 -5.42 -15.51 4.59
N ASP A 114 -6.14 -16.56 4.93
CA ASP A 114 -5.95 -17.91 4.36
C ASP A 114 -6.34 -17.94 2.86
N LEU A 115 -7.28 -17.07 2.44
CA LEU A 115 -7.65 -16.89 1.03
C LEU A 115 -6.65 -16.05 0.21
N SER A 116 -5.77 -15.32 0.88
CA SER A 116 -4.78 -14.46 0.26
C SER A 116 -3.35 -15.01 0.44
N SER A 117 -3.15 -16.34 0.33
CA SER A 117 -1.85 -16.98 0.42
C SER A 117 -0.90 -16.40 -0.62
N ASP A 118 -0.04 -15.49 -0.19
CA ASP A 118 1.04 -14.97 -0.99
C ASP A 118 2.37 -15.53 -0.53
N GLU A 119 2.94 -16.33 -1.39
CA GLU A 119 4.38 -16.57 -1.38
C GLU A 119 5.09 -15.20 -1.43
N THR A 120 6.16 -15.09 -0.69
CA THR A 120 6.99 -13.89 -0.61
C THR A 120 7.18 -13.28 -1.99
N GLN A 121 6.67 -12.09 -2.21
CA GLN A 121 6.81 -11.36 -3.48
C GLN A 121 8.25 -10.88 -3.63
N LYS A 122 9.14 -11.84 -3.91
CA LYS A 122 10.56 -11.58 -4.10
C LYS A 122 10.76 -10.61 -5.27
N GLY A 123 11.52 -9.55 -5.04
CA GLY A 123 11.79 -8.53 -6.04
C GLY A 123 10.76 -7.38 -6.09
N LEU A 124 9.72 -7.42 -5.24
CA LEU A 124 8.71 -6.34 -5.22
C LEU A 124 9.33 -4.98 -4.90
N LEU A 125 10.24 -4.93 -3.93
CA LEU A 125 10.93 -3.69 -3.59
C LEU A 125 11.77 -3.18 -4.75
N ARG A 126 12.55 -4.05 -5.37
CA ARG A 126 13.41 -3.69 -6.50
C ARG A 126 12.59 -3.10 -7.66
N GLU A 127 11.51 -3.78 -8.06
CA GLU A 127 10.67 -3.27 -9.17
C GLU A 127 9.94 -1.98 -8.77
N SER A 128 9.56 -1.83 -7.50
CA SER A 128 9.02 -0.57 -6.98
C SER A 128 10.04 0.57 -7.03
N LEU A 129 11.30 0.32 -6.64
CA LEU A 129 12.37 1.32 -6.73
C LEU A 129 12.61 1.77 -8.18
N ASN A 130 12.53 0.85 -9.14
CA ASN A 130 12.66 1.17 -10.57
C ASN A 130 11.55 2.11 -11.08
N ARG A 131 10.39 2.14 -10.41
CA ARG A 131 9.21 2.95 -10.79
C ARG A 131 8.99 4.17 -9.89
N ALA A 132 9.65 4.25 -8.75
CA ALA A 132 9.57 5.40 -7.86
C ALA A 132 10.44 6.56 -8.35
N LYS A 133 9.90 7.79 -8.28
CA LYS A 133 10.67 9.02 -8.56
C LYS A 133 11.34 9.58 -7.31
N PHE A 134 10.68 9.46 -6.15
CA PHE A 134 11.19 10.06 -4.92
C PHE A 134 11.38 9.04 -3.81
N ARG A 135 10.43 8.08 -3.66
CA ARG A 135 10.45 7.24 -2.46
C ARG A 135 9.58 6.01 -2.60
N VAL A 136 10.06 4.91 -1.99
CA VAL A 136 9.23 3.74 -1.67
C VAL A 136 9.05 3.71 -0.16
N ILE A 137 7.82 3.48 0.31
CA ILE A 137 7.51 3.28 1.73
C ILE A 137 6.96 1.87 1.89
N VAL A 138 7.61 1.09 2.74
CA VAL A 138 7.18 -0.27 3.09
C VAL A 138 6.72 -0.30 4.54
N LYS A 139 5.48 -0.70 4.77
CA LYS A 139 4.97 -0.94 6.13
C LYS A 139 5.30 -2.38 6.53
N ARG A 140 5.90 -2.57 7.67
CA ARG A 140 6.29 -3.87 8.21
C ARG A 140 5.97 -3.99 9.69
N HIS A 141 5.73 -5.21 10.16
CA HIS A 141 5.77 -5.45 11.60
C HIS A 141 7.19 -5.21 12.12
N LYS A 142 7.32 -4.59 13.30
CA LYS A 142 8.62 -4.11 13.83
C LYS A 142 9.71 -5.18 13.94
N HIS A 143 9.33 -6.46 14.05
CA HIS A 143 10.26 -7.60 14.23
C HIS A 143 10.48 -8.40 12.94
N MET A 144 9.86 -8.04 11.82
CA MET A 144 10.10 -8.74 10.55
C MET A 144 11.39 -8.23 9.90
N ASN A 145 12.00 -9.06 9.06
CA ASN A 145 13.10 -8.64 8.20
C ASN A 145 12.68 -7.50 7.27
N TYR A 146 13.62 -6.81 6.70
CA TYR A 146 13.37 -5.84 5.62
C TYR A 146 12.81 -6.54 4.38
N LEU A 147 12.07 -5.83 3.57
CA LEU A 147 11.56 -6.39 2.31
C LEU A 147 12.73 -6.62 1.36
N ASP A 148 12.76 -7.79 0.71
CA ASP A 148 13.87 -8.25 -0.14
C ASP A 148 15.25 -8.21 0.55
N ASP A 149 15.28 -8.24 1.91
CA ASP A 149 16.47 -8.11 2.76
C ASP A 149 17.27 -6.80 2.55
N GLU A 150 16.69 -5.83 1.86
CA GLU A 150 17.30 -4.52 1.59
C GLU A 150 17.18 -3.58 2.78
N VAL A 151 18.29 -2.96 3.14
CA VAL A 151 18.35 -2.01 4.26
C VAL A 151 17.76 -0.66 3.83
N PRO A 152 16.71 -0.15 4.52
CA PRO A 152 16.12 1.13 4.18
C PRO A 152 17.05 2.31 4.54
N THR A 153 16.93 3.41 3.81
CA THR A 153 17.59 4.67 4.15
C THR A 153 17.19 5.16 5.54
N ARG A 154 15.92 4.90 5.92
CA ARG A 154 15.39 5.28 7.23
C ARG A 154 14.19 4.41 7.61
N SER A 155 14.05 4.10 8.91
CA SER A 155 12.85 3.46 9.47
C SER A 155 12.18 4.36 10.51
N ILE A 156 10.86 4.52 10.41
CA ILE A 156 10.04 5.19 11.42
C ILE A 156 9.34 4.12 12.24
N LYS A 157 9.87 3.84 13.42
CA LYS A 157 9.42 2.77 14.30
C LYS A 157 8.24 3.18 15.16
N GLY A 158 7.23 2.30 15.27
CA GLY A 158 6.11 2.40 16.18
C GLY A 158 6.04 1.25 17.17
N LYS A 159 4.94 1.18 17.90
CA LYS A 159 4.74 0.11 18.90
C LYS A 159 4.64 -1.29 18.28
N VAL A 160 3.96 -1.41 17.15
CA VAL A 160 3.66 -2.68 16.47
C VAL A 160 4.26 -2.72 15.07
N VAL A 161 4.11 -1.65 14.31
CA VAL A 161 4.60 -1.55 12.94
C VAL A 161 5.70 -0.50 12.82
N ARG A 162 6.50 -0.62 11.76
CA ARG A 162 7.42 0.39 11.31
C ARG A 162 7.15 0.74 9.84
N TYR A 163 7.62 1.88 9.41
CA TYR A 163 7.62 2.31 8.01
C TYR A 163 9.07 2.43 7.57
N ASP A 164 9.48 1.56 6.67
CA ASP A 164 10.82 1.55 6.06
C ASP A 164 10.77 2.44 4.82
N ILE A 165 11.75 3.33 4.69
CA ILE A 165 11.80 4.37 3.64
C ILE A 165 13.04 4.11 2.79
N TYR A 166 12.83 3.99 1.50
CA TYR A 166 13.85 3.75 0.49
C TYR A 166 13.87 4.88 -0.52
#